data_87cab51a3654168ca17565eab1edc83e
#
_entry.id   87cab51a3654168ca17565eab1edc83e
#
_cell.length_a   1.000
_cell.length_b   1.000
_cell.length_c   1.000
_cell.angle_alpha   90.00
_cell.angle_beta   90.00
_cell.angle_gamma   90.00
#
_symmetry.space_group_name_H-M   'P 1'
#
loop_
_entity.id
_entity.type
_entity.pdbx_description
1 polymer ?
#
loop_
_entity_poly.entity_id
_entity_poly.type
_entity_poly.pdbx_seq_one_letter_code
_entity_poly.pdbx_strand_id
1 'polypeptide(L)'
;MARNLCLNRKMEEAWRYTREADRLSKRYDFKNRSDIYNTYGEIALEAGDYMKAGLYYEQAIREHGFSQAAYVVSTYVGYGRALIAQKKYKSALEKLQIGKEISEKNITSLFRREVYLLLSACYDRLGEPKEALEYYKKYTAESFRLYNEDKERTEKELMVRYETEKRNKELAQKNMLLQKEQNRVMALVGITFVVLIVVLLFYINYRRKNRLYKQIVRESVDWLAKERQFSKRIAEQEKQLQELIGKAGAVDGGRYSGSSLNKDSQQELFGRLERLMQNDQVYKNSLFTREKMAELLGTNRTY
;
A
#
# COMPACT_ATOMS: atom_id res chain seq x y z
N MET A 1 14.51 32.09 14.77
CA MET A 1 14.23 31.25 15.97
C MET A 1 14.11 32.14 17.22
N ALA A 2 15.12 32.87 17.63
CA ALA A 2 15.11 33.74 18.84
C ALA A 2 13.93 34.73 18.90
N ARG A 3 13.60 35.39 17.78
CA ARG A 3 12.47 36.32 17.68
C ARG A 3 11.11 35.63 17.94
N ASN A 4 10.89 34.43 17.41
CA ASN A 4 9.67 33.66 17.67
C ASN A 4 9.56 33.23 19.14
N LEU A 5 10.68 32.99 19.81
CA LEU A 5 10.72 32.71 21.24
C LEU A 5 10.39 33.93 22.09
N CYS A 6 10.83 35.11 21.66
CA CYS A 6 10.40 36.38 22.25
C CYS A 6 8.88 36.55 22.23
N LEU A 7 8.27 36.37 21.04
CA LEU A 7 6.83 36.46 20.85
C LEU A 7 6.05 35.43 21.68
N ASN A 8 6.64 34.25 21.95
CA ASN A 8 6.06 33.18 22.79
C ASN A 8 6.44 33.31 24.29
N ARG A 9 7.01 34.46 24.72
CA ARG A 9 7.45 34.75 26.11
C ARG A 9 8.50 33.78 26.67
N LYS A 10 9.26 33.11 25.82
CA LYS A 10 10.39 32.25 26.22
C LYS A 10 11.70 33.02 26.23
N MET A 11 11.80 34.00 27.14
CA MET A 11 12.84 34.99 27.14
C MET A 11 14.25 34.43 27.35
N GLU A 12 14.41 33.47 28.26
CA GLU A 12 15.72 32.86 28.51
C GLU A 12 16.28 32.11 27.30
N GLU A 13 15.41 31.38 26.62
CA GLU A 13 15.80 30.71 25.38
C GLU A 13 16.14 31.73 24.29
N ALA A 14 15.34 32.80 24.15
CA ALA A 14 15.59 33.87 23.19
C ALA A 14 16.95 34.50 23.43
N TRP A 15 17.28 34.83 24.69
CA TRP A 15 18.60 35.36 25.08
C TRP A 15 19.73 34.38 24.71
N ARG A 16 19.57 33.11 25.00
CA ARG A 16 20.58 32.09 24.73
C ARG A 16 20.90 32.02 23.23
N TYR A 17 19.86 31.90 22.39
CA TYR A 17 20.04 31.81 20.94
C TYR A 17 20.58 33.10 20.32
N THR A 18 20.15 34.28 20.83
CA THR A 18 20.66 35.54 20.32
C THR A 18 22.14 35.73 20.67
N ARG A 19 22.55 35.35 21.89
CA ARG A 19 23.94 35.38 22.32
C ARG A 19 24.82 34.43 21.51
N GLU A 20 24.30 33.23 21.20
CA GLU A 20 25.02 32.30 20.35
C GLU A 20 25.16 32.83 18.92
N ALA A 21 24.11 33.42 18.36
CA ALA A 21 24.17 34.11 17.06
C ALA A 21 25.21 35.25 17.05
N ASP A 22 25.26 36.08 18.09
CA ASP A 22 26.25 37.15 18.22
C ASP A 22 27.69 36.60 18.32
N ARG A 23 27.87 35.48 19.08
CA ARG A 23 29.16 34.81 19.18
C ARG A 23 29.64 34.29 17.83
N LEU A 24 28.73 33.61 17.11
CA LEU A 24 29.03 33.06 15.79
C LEU A 24 29.30 34.18 14.77
N SER A 25 28.51 35.26 14.79
CA SER A 25 28.73 36.40 13.89
C SER A 25 30.12 37.05 14.07
N LYS A 26 30.58 37.16 15.31
CA LYS A 26 31.93 37.65 15.61
C LYS A 26 33.00 36.67 15.16
N ARG A 27 32.79 35.37 15.37
CA ARG A 27 33.76 34.35 15.01
C ARG A 27 33.97 34.23 13.49
N TYR A 28 32.89 34.42 12.71
CA TYR A 28 32.92 34.31 11.25
C TYR A 28 32.94 35.66 10.54
N ASP A 29 33.15 36.74 11.25
CA ASP A 29 33.26 38.14 10.75
C ASP A 29 32.05 38.54 9.87
N PHE A 30 30.83 38.20 10.31
CA PHE A 30 29.63 38.67 9.61
C PHE A 30 29.50 40.19 9.75
N LYS A 31 29.55 40.90 8.63
CA LYS A 31 29.52 42.36 8.58
C LYS A 31 28.20 42.98 9.01
N ASN A 32 27.07 42.29 8.79
CA ASN A 32 25.76 42.79 9.15
C ASN A 32 25.22 42.07 10.39
N ARG A 33 25.22 42.74 11.54
CA ARG A 33 24.69 42.25 12.81
C ARG A 33 23.42 42.97 13.26
N SER A 34 22.85 43.79 12.37
CA SER A 34 21.64 44.56 12.63
C SER A 34 20.51 43.73 13.20
N ASP A 35 20.24 42.55 12.62
CA ASP A 35 19.17 41.64 13.06
C ASP A 35 19.42 41.08 14.47
N ILE A 36 20.69 40.85 14.84
CA ILE A 36 21.07 40.38 16.16
C ILE A 36 20.77 41.46 17.20
N TYR A 37 21.20 42.71 16.94
CA TYR A 37 20.93 43.83 17.82
C TYR A 37 19.44 44.17 17.87
N ASN A 38 18.71 44.08 16.77
CA ASN A 38 17.25 44.21 16.76
C ASN A 38 16.59 43.19 17.69
N THR A 39 17.03 41.92 17.64
CA THR A 39 16.51 40.86 18.51
C THR A 39 16.85 41.11 19.98
N TYR A 40 18.06 41.58 20.30
CA TYR A 40 18.39 42.03 21.67
C TYR A 40 17.51 43.18 22.13
N GLY A 41 17.20 44.11 21.23
CA GLY A 41 16.28 45.23 21.50
C GLY A 41 14.86 44.71 21.81
N GLU A 42 14.34 43.79 21.03
CA GLU A 42 13.04 43.16 21.27
C GLU A 42 13.00 42.43 22.63
N ILE A 43 14.02 41.62 22.94
CA ILE A 43 14.12 40.93 24.24
C ILE A 43 14.13 41.94 25.41
N ALA A 44 14.95 43.00 25.33
CA ALA A 44 15.04 44.00 26.35
C ALA A 44 13.73 44.82 26.52
N LEU A 45 13.04 45.09 25.40
CA LEU A 45 11.74 45.77 25.40
C LEU A 45 10.67 44.94 26.13
N GLU A 46 10.58 43.69 25.83
CA GLU A 46 9.64 42.77 26.48
C GLU A 46 9.99 42.50 27.95
N ALA A 47 11.26 42.55 28.30
CA ALA A 47 11.73 42.51 29.68
C ALA A 47 11.47 43.79 30.47
N GLY A 48 10.99 44.88 29.83
CA GLY A 48 10.75 46.17 30.45
C GLY A 48 12.02 47.04 30.62
N ASP A 49 13.18 46.59 30.13
CA ASP A 49 14.42 47.37 30.17
C ASP A 49 14.50 48.31 28.95
N TYR A 50 13.66 49.35 28.97
CA TYR A 50 13.48 50.26 27.85
C TYR A 50 14.76 51.04 27.51
N MET A 51 15.64 51.23 28.49
CA MET A 51 16.93 51.90 28.28
C MET A 51 17.85 51.03 27.43
N LYS A 52 18.03 49.75 27.83
CA LYS A 52 18.83 48.80 27.04
C LYS A 52 18.21 48.50 25.67
N ALA A 53 16.88 48.42 25.60
CA ALA A 53 16.19 48.26 24.33
C ALA A 53 16.56 49.37 23.36
N GLY A 54 16.52 50.64 23.82
CA GLY A 54 16.92 51.79 23.02
C GLY A 54 18.37 51.70 22.52
N LEU A 55 19.31 51.32 23.39
CA LEU A 55 20.71 51.14 23.02
C LEU A 55 20.92 50.07 21.96
N TYR A 56 20.24 48.94 22.10
CA TYR A 56 20.32 47.88 21.12
C TYR A 56 19.71 48.26 19.77
N TYR A 57 18.58 48.96 19.76
CA TYR A 57 17.98 49.44 18.51
C TYR A 57 18.88 50.52 17.85
N GLU A 58 19.50 51.37 18.61
CA GLU A 58 20.47 52.35 18.09
C GLU A 58 21.68 51.67 17.46
N GLN A 59 22.17 50.58 18.09
CA GLN A 59 23.24 49.75 17.53
C GLN A 59 22.78 49.06 16.25
N ALA A 60 21.56 48.51 16.23
CA ALA A 60 20.98 47.87 15.03
C ALA A 60 20.90 48.85 13.85
N ILE A 61 20.53 50.13 14.12
CA ILE A 61 20.46 51.16 13.09
C ILE A 61 21.87 51.52 12.56
N ARG A 62 22.89 51.56 13.41
CA ARG A 62 24.27 51.81 12.98
C ARG A 62 24.85 50.69 12.10
N GLU A 63 24.45 49.47 12.36
CA GLU A 63 24.91 48.29 11.62
C GLU A 63 24.09 47.99 10.34
N HIS A 64 23.19 48.93 9.96
CA HIS A 64 22.33 48.79 8.78
C HIS A 64 23.14 48.86 7.48
N GLY A 65 23.61 47.69 7.00
CA GLY A 65 24.29 47.59 5.70
C GLY A 65 23.38 47.19 4.55
N PHE A 66 22.81 45.99 4.60
CA PHE A 66 22.03 45.35 3.51
C PHE A 66 20.72 44.74 3.99
N SER A 67 20.15 45.20 5.09
CA SER A 67 18.91 44.66 5.64
C SER A 67 17.71 44.96 4.75
N GLN A 68 16.80 43.99 4.64
CA GLN A 68 15.54 44.22 3.95
C GLN A 68 14.74 45.35 4.61
N ALA A 69 14.04 46.16 3.83
CA ALA A 69 13.27 47.30 4.32
C ALA A 69 12.31 46.94 5.49
N ALA A 70 11.71 45.78 5.49
CA ALA A 70 10.85 45.31 6.56
C ALA A 70 11.57 45.20 7.92
N TYR A 71 12.81 44.71 7.94
CA TYR A 71 13.61 44.64 9.18
C TYR A 71 14.03 46.00 9.65
N VAL A 72 14.38 46.89 8.71
CA VAL A 72 14.71 48.30 9.04
C VAL A 72 13.52 48.97 9.70
N VAL A 73 12.33 48.87 9.12
CA VAL A 73 11.11 49.43 9.71
C VAL A 73 10.82 48.83 11.08
N SER A 74 10.98 47.52 11.26
CA SER A 74 10.75 46.87 12.57
C SER A 74 11.68 47.40 13.65
N THR A 75 12.94 47.73 13.30
CA THR A 75 13.91 48.36 14.23
C THR A 75 13.45 49.74 14.67
N TYR A 76 12.99 50.60 13.74
CA TYR A 76 12.47 51.91 14.07
C TYR A 76 11.18 51.85 14.89
N VAL A 77 10.29 50.89 14.62
CA VAL A 77 9.08 50.63 15.41
C VAL A 77 9.44 50.21 16.84
N GLY A 78 10.34 49.24 17.01
CA GLY A 78 10.82 48.80 18.31
C GLY A 78 11.48 49.92 19.10
N TYR A 79 12.32 50.74 18.42
CA TYR A 79 12.94 51.89 19.04
C TYR A 79 11.91 52.96 19.46
N GLY A 80 10.94 53.25 18.60
CA GLY A 80 9.82 54.14 18.93
C GLY A 80 9.06 53.66 20.16
N ARG A 81 8.73 52.37 20.26
CA ARG A 81 8.09 51.76 21.45
C ARG A 81 8.93 51.94 22.73
N ALA A 82 10.24 51.70 22.65
CA ALA A 82 11.14 51.87 23.78
C ALA A 82 11.20 53.36 24.24
N LEU A 83 11.21 54.29 23.31
CA LEU A 83 11.21 55.75 23.61
C LEU A 83 9.87 56.22 24.17
N ILE A 84 8.75 55.73 23.67
CA ILE A 84 7.41 56.00 24.23
C ILE A 84 7.32 55.50 25.67
N ALA A 85 7.80 54.30 25.96
CA ALA A 85 7.85 53.76 27.31
C ALA A 85 8.71 54.58 28.27
N GLN A 86 9.78 55.21 27.74
CA GLN A 86 10.61 56.19 28.44
C GLN A 86 9.96 57.58 28.52
N LYS A 87 8.76 57.81 27.99
CA LYS A 87 8.08 59.11 27.85
C LYS A 87 8.83 60.15 27.01
N LYS A 88 9.75 59.70 26.13
CA LYS A 88 10.54 60.55 25.22
C LYS A 88 9.82 60.72 23.88
N TYR A 89 8.62 61.33 23.91
CA TYR A 89 7.71 61.31 22.76
C TYR A 89 8.26 62.06 21.52
N LYS A 90 8.98 63.14 21.68
CA LYS A 90 9.61 63.89 20.57
C LYS A 90 10.65 63.02 19.84
N SER A 91 11.52 62.36 20.60
CA SER A 91 12.52 61.45 20.02
C SER A 91 11.86 60.22 19.37
N ALA A 92 10.74 59.73 19.95
CA ALA A 92 9.98 58.65 19.35
C ALA A 92 9.40 59.06 17.99
N LEU A 93 8.84 60.29 17.88
CA LEU A 93 8.33 60.82 16.61
C LEU A 93 9.40 60.84 15.52
N GLU A 94 10.59 61.33 15.82
CA GLU A 94 11.71 61.40 14.87
C GLU A 94 12.03 59.99 14.31
N LYS A 95 12.12 59.00 15.18
CA LYS A 95 12.43 57.62 14.76
C LYS A 95 11.29 56.97 13.99
N LEU A 96 10.05 57.17 14.43
CA LEU A 96 8.86 56.64 13.79
C LEU A 96 8.59 57.30 12.42
N GLN A 97 8.93 58.58 12.24
CA GLN A 97 8.84 59.25 10.93
C GLN A 97 9.78 58.61 9.91
N ILE A 98 11.02 58.25 10.30
CA ILE A 98 11.94 57.52 9.43
C ILE A 98 11.35 56.15 9.06
N GLY A 99 10.83 55.43 10.06
CA GLY A 99 10.15 54.15 9.83
C GLY A 99 8.95 54.26 8.89
N LYS A 100 8.16 55.34 9.02
CA LYS A 100 7.04 55.68 8.14
C LYS A 100 7.51 55.83 6.69
N GLU A 101 8.50 56.71 6.45
CA GLU A 101 9.01 56.96 5.09
C GLU A 101 9.52 55.71 4.41
N ILE A 102 10.24 54.83 5.13
CA ILE A 102 10.72 53.57 4.59
C ILE A 102 9.55 52.64 4.27
N SER A 103 8.54 52.57 5.17
CA SER A 103 7.36 51.70 4.99
C SER A 103 6.43 52.13 3.85
N GLU A 104 6.38 53.48 3.58
CA GLU A 104 5.58 54.02 2.48
C GLU A 104 6.25 53.83 1.13
N LYS A 105 7.57 53.87 1.04
CA LYS A 105 8.35 53.62 -0.18
C LYS A 105 8.40 52.14 -0.59
N ASN A 106 8.22 51.24 0.37
CA ASN A 106 8.30 49.82 0.13
C ASN A 106 6.91 49.18 0.24
N ILE A 107 6.59 48.32 -0.70
CA ILE A 107 5.26 47.62 -0.80
C ILE A 107 4.97 46.72 0.42
N THR A 108 5.97 46.41 1.23
CA THR A 108 5.80 45.60 2.46
C THR A 108 5.15 46.40 3.58
N SER A 109 3.85 46.36 3.64
CA SER A 109 3.03 47.05 4.63
C SER A 109 3.02 46.44 6.04
N LEU A 110 3.87 45.43 6.31
CA LEU A 110 3.79 44.62 7.53
C LEU A 110 3.83 45.44 8.82
N PHE A 111 4.62 46.51 8.84
CA PHE A 111 4.79 47.39 10.01
C PHE A 111 4.12 48.77 9.85
N ARG A 112 3.57 49.10 8.69
CA ARG A 112 2.99 50.42 8.41
C ARG A 112 1.82 50.72 9.36
N ARG A 113 0.96 49.77 9.60
CA ARG A 113 -0.13 49.89 10.57
C ARG A 113 0.36 50.22 11.95
N GLU A 114 1.43 49.55 12.43
CA GLU A 114 2.00 49.81 13.74
C GLU A 114 2.69 51.16 13.85
N VAL A 115 3.40 51.59 12.80
CA VAL A 115 3.97 52.91 12.70
C VAL A 115 2.90 54.00 12.87
N TYR A 116 1.77 53.88 12.14
CA TYR A 116 0.69 54.86 12.26
C TYR A 116 0.06 54.88 13.66
N LEU A 117 -0.13 53.72 14.28
CA LEU A 117 -0.64 53.64 15.64
C LEU A 117 0.30 54.35 16.65
N LEU A 118 1.60 54.08 16.55
CA LEU A 118 2.57 54.67 17.45
C LEU A 118 2.74 56.17 17.22
N LEU A 119 2.69 56.65 15.96
CA LEU A 119 2.68 58.09 15.66
C LEU A 119 1.46 58.75 16.25
N SER A 120 0.27 58.18 16.08
CA SER A 120 -0.97 58.68 16.69
C SER A 120 -0.82 58.80 18.21
N ALA A 121 -0.29 57.76 18.88
CA ALA A 121 -0.07 57.79 20.33
C ALA A 121 0.94 58.86 20.76
N CYS A 122 2.01 59.09 19.99
CA CYS A 122 2.98 60.15 20.29
C CYS A 122 2.37 61.51 20.20
N TYR A 123 1.62 61.83 19.11
CA TYR A 123 0.96 63.11 18.93
C TYR A 123 -0.09 63.39 20.01
N ASP A 124 -0.86 62.37 20.40
CA ASP A 124 -1.83 62.47 21.51
C ASP A 124 -1.11 62.86 22.82
N ARG A 125 0.01 62.21 23.14
CA ARG A 125 0.81 62.53 24.34
C ARG A 125 1.49 63.86 24.30
N LEU A 126 1.70 64.43 23.13
CA LEU A 126 2.29 65.80 22.95
C LEU A 126 1.22 66.85 22.93
N GLY A 127 -0.08 66.51 22.97
CA GLY A 127 -1.19 67.45 22.92
C GLY A 127 -1.49 67.98 21.53
N GLU A 128 -1.20 67.25 20.51
CA GLU A 128 -1.47 67.51 19.08
C GLU A 128 -2.61 66.62 18.55
N PRO A 129 -3.89 66.85 18.93
CA PRO A 129 -4.97 65.96 18.68
C PRO A 129 -5.38 65.86 17.20
N LYS A 130 -5.11 66.88 16.39
CA LYS A 130 -5.39 66.84 14.96
C LYS A 130 -4.50 65.84 14.24
N GLU A 131 -3.23 65.89 14.49
CA GLU A 131 -2.21 64.99 13.97
C GLU A 131 -2.44 63.56 14.49
N ALA A 132 -2.75 63.43 15.78
CA ALA A 132 -3.10 62.17 16.39
C ALA A 132 -4.30 61.49 15.65
N LEU A 133 -5.37 62.23 15.39
CA LEU A 133 -6.54 61.75 14.68
C LEU A 133 -6.21 61.37 13.21
N GLU A 134 -5.38 62.16 12.53
CA GLU A 134 -4.98 61.87 11.15
C GLU A 134 -4.23 60.52 11.07
N TYR A 135 -3.26 60.30 11.95
CA TYR A 135 -2.54 59.02 11.97
C TYR A 135 -3.40 57.88 12.46
N TYR A 136 -4.36 58.10 13.34
CA TYR A 136 -5.31 57.09 13.75
C TYR A 136 -6.23 56.66 12.57
N LYS A 137 -6.67 57.61 11.75
CA LYS A 137 -7.42 57.29 10.51
C LYS A 137 -6.57 56.45 9.55
N LYS A 138 -5.28 56.79 9.38
CA LYS A 138 -4.37 55.99 8.56
C LYS A 138 -4.18 54.58 9.12
N TYR A 139 -4.07 54.45 10.44
CA TYR A 139 -4.03 53.16 11.12
C TYR A 139 -5.28 52.31 10.87
N THR A 140 -6.46 52.90 11.01
CA THR A 140 -7.73 52.15 10.80
C THR A 140 -7.91 51.74 9.35
N ALA A 141 -7.58 52.61 8.40
CA ALA A 141 -7.63 52.32 6.98
C ALA A 141 -6.68 51.12 6.61
N GLU A 142 -5.46 51.16 7.13
CA GLU A 142 -4.47 50.08 6.89
C GLU A 142 -4.89 48.78 7.58
N SER A 143 -5.49 48.85 8.77
CA SER A 143 -6.01 47.70 9.48
C SER A 143 -7.16 47.04 8.72
N PHE A 144 -8.04 47.82 8.16
CA PHE A 144 -9.17 47.32 7.34
C PHE A 144 -8.67 46.70 6.03
N ARG A 145 -7.69 47.34 5.39
CA ARG A 145 -7.04 46.77 4.19
C ARG A 145 -6.44 45.39 4.46
N LEU A 146 -5.64 45.27 5.52
CA LEU A 146 -5.01 44.01 5.91
C LEU A 146 -6.02 42.92 6.27
N TYR A 147 -7.10 43.31 6.97
CA TYR A 147 -8.19 42.40 7.30
C TYR A 147 -8.86 41.82 6.03
N ASN A 148 -9.12 42.66 5.04
CA ASN A 148 -9.72 42.23 3.79
C ASN A 148 -8.76 41.33 2.99
N GLU A 149 -7.47 41.66 2.94
CA GLU A 149 -6.45 40.84 2.29
C GLU A 149 -6.34 39.47 2.95
N ASP A 150 -6.33 39.39 4.28
CA ASP A 150 -6.28 38.11 5.02
C ASP A 150 -7.56 37.30 4.81
N LYS A 151 -8.75 37.94 4.79
CA LYS A 151 -10.02 37.31 4.50
C LYS A 151 -10.02 36.69 3.10
N GLU A 152 -9.65 37.48 2.08
CA GLU A 152 -9.57 37.01 0.69
C GLU A 152 -8.58 35.84 0.54
N ARG A 153 -7.44 35.91 1.22
CA ARG A 153 -6.46 34.83 1.22
C ARG A 153 -7.01 33.56 1.86
N THR A 154 -7.70 33.68 3.00
CA THR A 154 -8.30 32.55 3.71
C THR A 154 -9.40 31.89 2.85
N GLU A 155 -10.25 32.71 2.19
CA GLU A 155 -11.27 32.21 1.27
C GLU A 155 -10.66 31.44 0.10
N LYS A 156 -9.59 31.98 -0.51
CA LYS A 156 -8.84 31.29 -1.59
C LYS A 156 -8.22 29.97 -1.11
N GLU A 157 -7.59 29.98 0.06
CA GLU A 157 -7.00 28.75 0.65
C GLU A 157 -8.07 27.70 0.93
N LEU A 158 -9.23 28.11 1.47
CA LEU A 158 -10.34 27.21 1.74
C LEU A 158 -10.90 26.63 0.44
N MET A 159 -11.05 27.46 -0.60
CA MET A 159 -11.53 27.02 -1.92
C MET A 159 -10.57 25.98 -2.53
N VAL A 160 -9.26 26.24 -2.51
CA VAL A 160 -8.25 25.30 -3.01
C VAL A 160 -8.27 23.98 -2.22
N ARG A 161 -8.41 24.02 -0.89
CA ARG A 161 -8.55 22.82 -0.06
C ARG A 161 -9.81 22.03 -0.44
N TYR A 162 -10.93 22.70 -0.56
CA TYR A 162 -12.20 22.06 -0.95
C TYR A 162 -12.11 21.38 -2.32
N GLU A 163 -11.55 22.08 -3.32
CA GLU A 163 -11.36 21.50 -4.66
C GLU A 163 -10.38 20.29 -4.63
N THR A 164 -9.33 20.40 -3.83
CA THR A 164 -8.35 19.30 -3.67
C THR A 164 -9.00 18.08 -3.00
N GLU A 165 -9.77 18.28 -1.94
CA GLU A 165 -10.50 17.20 -1.28
C GLU A 165 -11.55 16.55 -2.20
N LYS A 166 -12.29 17.35 -2.97
CA LYS A 166 -13.26 16.86 -3.95
C LYS A 166 -12.55 16.00 -5.00
N ARG A 167 -11.44 16.50 -5.55
CA ARG A 167 -10.65 15.79 -6.55
C ARG A 167 -10.06 14.49 -5.99
N ASN A 168 -9.58 14.50 -4.75
CA ASN A 168 -9.08 13.30 -4.09
C ASN A 168 -10.17 12.25 -3.86
N LYS A 169 -11.39 12.66 -3.48
CA LYS A 169 -12.54 11.76 -3.36
C LYS A 169 -12.90 11.13 -4.71
N GLU A 170 -12.94 11.92 -5.78
CA GLU A 170 -13.22 11.43 -7.14
C GLU A 170 -12.13 10.44 -7.62
N LEU A 171 -10.86 10.74 -7.35
CA LEU A 171 -9.74 9.83 -7.64
C LEU A 171 -9.83 8.53 -6.84
N ALA A 172 -10.16 8.61 -5.54
CA ALA A 172 -10.34 7.43 -4.71
C ALA A 172 -11.47 6.54 -5.22
N GLN A 173 -12.60 7.12 -5.64
CA GLN A 173 -13.71 6.38 -6.24
C GLN A 173 -13.31 5.71 -7.56
N LYS A 174 -12.62 6.43 -8.45
CA LYS A 174 -12.10 5.87 -9.71
C LYS A 174 -11.13 4.73 -9.45
N ASN A 175 -10.21 4.90 -8.51
CA ASN A 175 -9.24 3.86 -8.15
C ASN A 175 -9.94 2.60 -7.58
N MET A 176 -10.98 2.79 -6.77
CA MET A 176 -11.78 1.67 -6.24
C MET A 176 -12.51 0.90 -7.36
N LEU A 177 -13.04 1.61 -8.36
CA LEU A 177 -13.66 0.99 -9.53
C LEU A 177 -12.63 0.22 -10.36
N LEU A 178 -11.48 0.82 -10.65
CA LEU A 178 -10.38 0.17 -11.37
C LEU A 178 -9.88 -1.07 -10.63
N GLN A 179 -9.74 -1.01 -9.31
CA GLN A 179 -9.33 -2.16 -8.52
C GLN A 179 -10.37 -3.30 -8.56
N LYS A 180 -11.67 -2.98 -8.54
CA LYS A 180 -12.73 -3.99 -8.73
C LYS A 180 -12.65 -4.64 -10.10
N GLU A 181 -12.43 -3.87 -11.16
CA GLU A 181 -12.25 -4.38 -12.52
C GLU A 181 -11.01 -5.27 -12.62
N GLN A 182 -9.88 -4.84 -12.08
CA GLN A 182 -8.65 -5.64 -12.03
C GLN A 182 -8.85 -6.96 -11.28
N ASN A 183 -9.52 -6.93 -10.12
CA ASN A 183 -9.84 -8.13 -9.36
C ASN A 183 -10.73 -9.10 -10.15
N ARG A 184 -11.72 -8.60 -10.92
CA ARG A 184 -12.55 -9.43 -11.82
C ARG A 184 -11.73 -10.08 -12.92
N VAL A 185 -10.85 -9.31 -13.56
CA VAL A 185 -9.95 -9.83 -14.60
C VAL A 185 -9.01 -10.90 -14.03
N MET A 186 -8.40 -10.66 -12.87
CA MET A 186 -7.54 -11.62 -12.18
C MET A 186 -8.30 -12.91 -11.81
N ALA A 187 -9.54 -12.79 -11.34
CA ALA A 187 -10.39 -13.96 -11.06
C ALA A 187 -10.68 -14.78 -12.31
N LEU A 188 -11.02 -14.13 -13.43
CA LEU A 188 -11.23 -14.80 -14.72
C LEU A 188 -9.96 -15.50 -15.21
N VAL A 189 -8.81 -14.85 -15.12
CA VAL A 189 -7.51 -15.47 -15.48
C VAL A 189 -7.23 -16.69 -14.57
N GLY A 190 -7.51 -16.58 -13.28
CA GLY A 190 -7.37 -17.71 -12.35
C GLY A 190 -8.26 -18.89 -12.73
N ILE A 191 -9.54 -18.63 -13.06
CA ILE A 191 -10.48 -19.68 -13.49
C ILE A 191 -10.01 -20.35 -14.79
N THR A 192 -9.59 -19.57 -15.79
CA THR A 192 -9.10 -20.12 -17.05
C THR A 192 -7.85 -20.98 -16.85
N PHE A 193 -6.96 -20.58 -15.95
CA PHE A 193 -5.77 -21.36 -15.60
C PHE A 193 -6.14 -22.72 -14.95
N VAL A 194 -7.10 -22.72 -14.02
CA VAL A 194 -7.61 -23.96 -13.40
C VAL A 194 -8.22 -24.88 -14.44
N VAL A 195 -9.05 -24.35 -15.35
CA VAL A 195 -9.65 -25.15 -16.44
C VAL A 195 -8.57 -25.78 -17.31
N LEU A 196 -7.54 -25.04 -17.68
CA LEU A 196 -6.42 -25.56 -18.46
C LEU A 196 -5.70 -26.72 -17.74
N ILE A 197 -5.47 -26.60 -16.43
CA ILE A 197 -4.88 -27.69 -15.63
C ILE A 197 -5.76 -28.93 -15.66
N VAL A 198 -7.08 -28.79 -15.47
CA VAL A 198 -8.02 -29.91 -15.50
C VAL A 198 -8.01 -30.59 -16.86
N VAL A 199 -8.03 -29.83 -17.94
CA VAL A 199 -7.96 -30.39 -19.33
C VAL A 199 -6.64 -31.14 -19.53
N LEU A 200 -5.52 -30.56 -19.06
CA LEU A 200 -4.21 -31.21 -19.15
C LEU A 200 -4.17 -32.53 -18.37
N LEU A 201 -4.70 -32.56 -17.15
CA LEU A 201 -4.80 -33.79 -16.33
C LEU A 201 -5.68 -34.85 -17.01
N PHE A 202 -6.80 -34.41 -17.60
CA PHE A 202 -7.68 -35.31 -18.36
C PHE A 202 -6.98 -35.89 -19.59
N TYR A 203 -6.22 -35.06 -20.32
CA TYR A 203 -5.42 -35.49 -21.46
C TYR A 203 -4.32 -36.48 -21.06
N ILE A 204 -3.60 -36.24 -19.96
CA ILE A 204 -2.58 -37.16 -19.44
C ILE A 204 -3.23 -38.50 -19.07
N ASN A 205 -4.37 -38.48 -18.38
CA ASN A 205 -5.08 -39.67 -17.96
C ASN A 205 -5.63 -40.45 -19.17
N TYR A 206 -6.17 -39.75 -20.17
CA TYR A 206 -6.59 -40.35 -21.44
C TYR A 206 -5.42 -41.03 -22.17
N ARG A 207 -4.27 -40.36 -22.25
CA ARG A 207 -3.05 -40.93 -22.82
C ARG A 207 -2.58 -42.21 -22.08
N ARG A 208 -2.63 -42.20 -20.74
CA ARG A 208 -2.30 -43.40 -19.92
C ARG A 208 -3.23 -44.54 -20.20
N LYS A 209 -4.54 -44.31 -20.19
CA LYS A 209 -5.54 -45.32 -20.52
C LYS A 209 -5.32 -45.92 -21.93
N ASN A 210 -5.09 -45.07 -22.91
CA ASN A 210 -4.87 -45.50 -24.28
C ASN A 210 -3.60 -46.35 -24.45
N ARG A 211 -2.54 -46.09 -23.67
CA ARG A 211 -1.35 -46.95 -23.63
C ARG A 211 -1.65 -48.31 -23.02
N LEU A 212 -2.39 -48.34 -21.90
CA LEU A 212 -2.82 -49.57 -21.25
C LEU A 212 -3.69 -50.44 -22.18
N TYR A 213 -4.66 -49.83 -22.85
CA TYR A 213 -5.48 -50.56 -23.83
C TYR A 213 -4.65 -51.18 -24.95
N LYS A 214 -3.70 -50.45 -25.51
CA LYS A 214 -2.80 -50.98 -26.54
C LYS A 214 -1.93 -52.13 -26.01
N GLN A 215 -1.52 -52.08 -24.76
CA GLN A 215 -0.74 -53.14 -24.14
C GLN A 215 -1.60 -54.39 -23.93
N ILE A 216 -2.82 -54.27 -23.39
CA ILE A 216 -3.76 -55.38 -23.22
C ILE A 216 -4.10 -56.04 -24.57
N VAL A 217 -4.34 -55.23 -25.62
CA VAL A 217 -4.59 -55.75 -26.95
C VAL A 217 -3.39 -56.53 -27.49
N ARG A 218 -2.17 -56.08 -27.30
CA ARG A 218 -0.96 -56.81 -27.71
C ARG A 218 -0.82 -58.11 -26.95
N GLU A 219 -0.95 -58.08 -25.61
CA GLU A 219 -0.87 -59.28 -24.79
C GLU A 219 -1.94 -60.33 -25.17
N SER A 220 -3.19 -59.89 -25.45
CA SER A 220 -4.26 -60.79 -25.91
C SER A 220 -4.00 -61.35 -27.27
N VAL A 221 -3.43 -60.62 -28.22
CA VAL A 221 -3.02 -61.11 -29.54
C VAL A 221 -1.89 -62.15 -29.40
N ASP A 222 -0.88 -61.85 -28.57
CA ASP A 222 0.25 -62.73 -28.30
C ASP A 222 -0.23 -64.02 -27.61
N TRP A 223 -1.20 -63.92 -26.69
CA TRP A 223 -1.81 -65.08 -26.05
C TRP A 223 -2.55 -65.95 -27.09
N LEU A 224 -3.39 -65.34 -27.93
CA LEU A 224 -4.10 -66.13 -29.03
C LEU A 224 -3.11 -66.77 -30.01
N ALA A 225 -1.98 -66.10 -30.30
CA ALA A 225 -0.97 -66.72 -31.17
C ALA A 225 -0.33 -67.96 -30.51
N LYS A 226 -0.03 -67.86 -29.17
CA LYS A 226 0.47 -69.02 -28.41
C LYS A 226 -0.53 -70.15 -28.34
N GLU A 227 -1.79 -69.88 -28.09
CA GLU A 227 -2.87 -70.83 -28.05
C GLU A 227 -2.98 -71.55 -29.38
N ARG A 228 -2.95 -70.87 -30.51
CA ARG A 228 -2.94 -71.48 -31.85
C ARG A 228 -1.72 -72.36 -32.07
N GLN A 229 -0.55 -71.96 -31.56
CA GLN A 229 0.65 -72.82 -31.62
C GLN A 229 0.49 -74.06 -30.77
N PHE A 230 -0.05 -73.92 -29.56
CA PHE A 230 -0.34 -75.06 -28.68
C PHE A 230 -1.35 -76.03 -29.31
N SER A 231 -2.44 -75.50 -29.85
CA SER A 231 -3.45 -76.32 -30.54
C SER A 231 -2.88 -77.10 -31.76
N LYS A 232 -1.99 -76.40 -32.53
CA LYS A 232 -1.31 -77.11 -33.62
C LYS A 232 -0.36 -78.19 -33.13
N ARG A 233 0.39 -78.02 -32.05
CA ARG A 233 1.28 -78.99 -31.45
C ARG A 233 0.47 -80.19 -30.93
N ILE A 234 -0.67 -79.95 -30.27
CA ILE A 234 -1.56 -81.03 -29.81
C ILE A 234 -2.09 -81.85 -31.01
N ALA A 235 -2.57 -81.16 -32.04
CA ALA A 235 -3.05 -81.87 -33.25
C ALA A 235 -1.96 -82.69 -33.96
N GLU A 236 -0.71 -82.15 -33.98
CA GLU A 236 0.43 -82.91 -34.50
C GLU A 236 0.79 -84.13 -33.64
N GLN A 237 0.76 -83.98 -32.31
CA GLN A 237 1.01 -85.05 -31.35
C GLN A 237 -0.12 -86.16 -31.44
N GLU A 238 -1.37 -85.71 -31.53
CA GLU A 238 -2.49 -86.64 -31.75
C GLU A 238 -2.35 -87.39 -33.03
N LYS A 239 -1.92 -86.71 -34.11
CA LYS A 239 -1.67 -87.36 -35.40
C LYS A 239 -0.53 -88.38 -35.32
N GLN A 240 0.57 -88.00 -34.62
CA GLN A 240 1.70 -88.94 -34.37
C GLN A 240 1.29 -90.11 -33.49
N LEU A 241 0.45 -89.87 -32.47
CA LEU A 241 -0.10 -90.91 -31.63
C LEU A 241 -1.03 -91.87 -32.42
N GLN A 242 -1.90 -91.37 -33.30
CA GLN A 242 -2.71 -92.14 -34.17
C GLN A 242 -1.90 -92.98 -35.19
N GLU A 243 -0.82 -92.41 -35.74
CA GLU A 243 0.11 -93.15 -36.60
C GLU A 243 0.87 -94.26 -35.83
N LEU A 244 1.22 -94.01 -34.55
CA LEU A 244 1.85 -94.98 -33.66
C LEU A 244 0.86 -96.09 -33.25
N ILE A 245 -0.41 -95.76 -32.95
CA ILE A 245 -1.49 -96.73 -32.65
C ILE A 245 -1.83 -97.54 -33.88
N GLY A 246 -1.83 -96.89 -35.07
CA GLY A 246 -2.04 -97.60 -36.31
C GLY A 246 -0.92 -98.61 -36.68
N LYS A 247 0.33 -98.36 -36.17
CA LYS A 247 1.48 -99.25 -36.33
C LYS A 247 1.61 -100.31 -35.26
N ALA A 248 0.98 -100.12 -34.09
CA ALA A 248 0.90 -101.13 -33.00
C ALA A 248 -0.49 -101.76 -33.00
N GLY A 249 -0.72 -102.64 -33.90
CA GLY A 249 -1.98 -103.36 -33.97
C GLY A 249 -2.39 -103.99 -32.63
N ALA A 250 -3.66 -103.81 -32.29
CA ALA A 250 -4.52 -104.55 -31.42
C ALA A 250 -3.92 -105.10 -30.11
N VAL A 251 -4.16 -104.40 -28.97
CA VAL A 251 -4.51 -105.09 -27.72
C VAL A 251 -5.41 -104.16 -26.88
N ASP A 252 -6.58 -104.58 -26.70
CA ASP A 252 -7.56 -104.59 -25.62
C ASP A 252 -7.63 -103.44 -24.62
N GLY A 253 -8.84 -103.03 -24.43
CA GLY A 253 -9.55 -102.15 -23.62
C GLY A 253 -9.11 -101.78 -22.19
N GLY A 254 -9.29 -100.57 -21.90
CA GLY A 254 -9.25 -99.98 -20.54
C GLY A 254 -9.91 -98.61 -20.48
N ARG A 255 -11.18 -98.56 -20.12
CA ARG A 255 -11.99 -97.41 -19.89
C ARG A 255 -11.35 -96.53 -18.76
N TYR A 256 -11.00 -95.25 -19.05
CA TYR A 256 -11.00 -94.26 -18.04
C TYR A 256 -12.12 -93.24 -18.33
N SER A 257 -13.22 -93.39 -17.58
CA SER A 257 -14.31 -92.42 -17.55
C SER A 257 -13.84 -91.17 -16.76
N GLY A 258 -13.58 -90.08 -17.46
CA GLY A 258 -13.33 -88.77 -16.84
C GLY A 258 -14.64 -88.12 -16.42
N SER A 259 -14.57 -87.47 -15.30
CA SER A 259 -15.49 -86.56 -14.58
C SER A 259 -16.87 -87.17 -14.21
N SER A 260 -17.06 -87.24 -12.91
CA SER A 260 -18.26 -87.74 -12.24
C SER A 260 -19.49 -86.84 -12.26
N LEU A 261 -19.49 -85.83 -13.07
CA LEU A 261 -20.62 -84.87 -13.16
C LEU A 261 -21.42 -85.17 -14.45
N ASN A 262 -22.68 -85.50 -14.23
CA ASN A 262 -23.67 -85.66 -15.32
C ASN A 262 -23.86 -84.28 -16.00
N LYS A 263 -24.12 -84.27 -17.31
CA LYS A 263 -24.36 -83.04 -18.11
C LYS A 263 -25.42 -82.12 -17.50
N ASP A 264 -26.45 -82.72 -16.90
CA ASP A 264 -27.52 -81.96 -16.25
C ASP A 264 -27.02 -81.20 -15.00
N SER A 265 -26.12 -81.82 -14.22
CA SER A 265 -25.49 -81.15 -13.03
C SER A 265 -24.55 -80.05 -13.41
N GLN A 266 -23.87 -80.12 -14.56
CA GLN A 266 -23.04 -79.06 -15.10
C GLN A 266 -23.86 -77.83 -15.53
N GLN A 267 -24.99 -78.06 -16.24
CA GLN A 267 -25.90 -77.01 -16.66
C GLN A 267 -26.56 -76.33 -15.48
N GLU A 268 -26.92 -77.02 -14.43
CA GLU A 268 -27.48 -76.45 -13.21
C GLU A 268 -26.45 -75.59 -12.46
N LEU A 269 -25.20 -76.03 -12.39
CA LEU A 269 -24.08 -75.28 -11.79
C LEU A 269 -23.77 -73.98 -12.56
N PHE A 270 -23.76 -74.05 -13.89
CA PHE A 270 -23.64 -72.92 -14.75
C PHE A 270 -24.79 -71.91 -14.57
N GLY A 271 -26.03 -72.41 -14.52
CA GLY A 271 -27.20 -71.54 -14.28
C GLY A 271 -27.21 -70.87 -12.89
N ARG A 272 -26.63 -71.53 -11.87
CA ARG A 272 -26.43 -70.91 -10.54
C ARG A 272 -25.30 -69.82 -10.57
N LEU A 273 -24.20 -70.12 -11.25
CA LEU A 273 -23.10 -69.19 -11.45
C LEU A 273 -23.55 -67.92 -12.17
N GLU A 274 -24.31 -68.09 -13.26
CA GLU A 274 -24.84 -66.97 -14.04
C GLU A 274 -25.77 -66.09 -13.23
N ARG A 275 -26.62 -66.62 -12.38
CA ARG A 275 -27.51 -65.93 -11.46
C ARG A 275 -26.72 -65.15 -10.41
N LEU A 276 -25.69 -65.74 -9.80
CA LEU A 276 -24.83 -65.09 -8.85
C LEU A 276 -24.06 -63.91 -9.49
N MET A 277 -23.63 -64.01 -10.72
CA MET A 277 -22.92 -63.00 -11.44
C MET A 277 -23.82 -61.86 -11.93
N GLN A 278 -25.04 -62.19 -12.41
CA GLN A 278 -25.95 -61.16 -12.97
C GLN A 278 -26.83 -60.52 -11.91
N ASN A 279 -27.39 -61.24 -10.97
CA ASN A 279 -28.34 -60.67 -10.00
C ASN A 279 -27.69 -60.18 -8.75
N ASP A 280 -26.75 -60.95 -8.18
CA ASP A 280 -26.10 -60.53 -6.90
C ASP A 280 -24.82 -59.73 -7.11
N GLN A 281 -24.35 -59.64 -8.37
CA GLN A 281 -23.15 -58.85 -8.76
C GLN A 281 -21.96 -59.06 -7.81
N VAL A 282 -21.78 -60.28 -7.31
CA VAL A 282 -20.78 -60.64 -6.29
C VAL A 282 -19.34 -60.29 -6.68
N TYR A 283 -19.07 -60.18 -7.98
CA TYR A 283 -17.77 -59.72 -8.51
C TYR A 283 -17.41 -58.27 -8.15
N LYS A 284 -18.36 -57.48 -7.70
CA LYS A 284 -18.09 -56.10 -7.24
C LYS A 284 -17.52 -56.04 -5.83
N ASN A 285 -17.57 -57.11 -5.09
CA ASN A 285 -17.01 -57.16 -3.75
C ASN A 285 -15.50 -57.48 -3.82
N SER A 286 -14.66 -56.57 -3.33
CA SER A 286 -13.20 -56.72 -3.31
C SER A 286 -12.69 -57.90 -2.47
N LEU A 287 -13.52 -58.47 -1.62
CA LEU A 287 -13.23 -59.63 -0.77
C LEU A 287 -13.77 -60.94 -1.40
N PHE A 288 -14.27 -60.90 -2.63
CA PHE A 288 -14.79 -62.09 -3.32
C PHE A 288 -13.62 -62.95 -3.80
N THR A 289 -13.46 -64.11 -3.16
CA THR A 289 -12.40 -65.08 -3.46
C THR A 289 -12.97 -66.32 -4.15
N ARG A 290 -12.07 -67.14 -4.73
CA ARG A 290 -12.42 -68.40 -5.37
C ARG A 290 -13.07 -69.39 -4.37
N GLU A 291 -12.62 -69.38 -3.12
CA GLU A 291 -13.17 -70.15 -2.02
C GLU A 291 -14.62 -69.76 -1.74
N LYS A 292 -14.87 -68.45 -1.69
CA LYS A 292 -16.23 -67.94 -1.45
C LYS A 292 -17.18 -68.23 -2.58
N MET A 293 -16.69 -68.28 -3.81
CA MET A 293 -17.46 -68.69 -4.98
C MET A 293 -17.83 -70.18 -4.89
N ALA A 294 -16.90 -71.08 -4.54
CA ALA A 294 -17.16 -72.49 -4.36
C ALA A 294 -18.19 -72.77 -3.25
N GLU A 295 -18.10 -71.99 -2.12
CA GLU A 295 -19.06 -72.07 -1.03
C GLU A 295 -20.48 -71.67 -1.47
N LEU A 296 -20.64 -70.62 -2.23
CA LEU A 296 -21.93 -70.10 -2.73
C LEU A 296 -22.54 -71.02 -3.77
N LEU A 297 -21.75 -71.73 -4.53
CA LEU A 297 -22.20 -72.72 -5.51
C LEU A 297 -22.47 -74.12 -4.90
N GLY A 298 -22.10 -74.30 -3.63
CA GLY A 298 -22.25 -75.62 -2.97
C GLY A 298 -21.31 -76.66 -3.51
N THR A 299 -20.13 -76.27 -4.03
CA THR A 299 -19.16 -77.24 -4.62
C THR A 299 -17.83 -77.17 -3.82
N ASN A 300 -16.97 -78.21 -4.05
CA ASN A 300 -15.63 -78.16 -3.49
C ASN A 300 -14.67 -77.42 -4.43
N ARG A 301 -13.45 -77.09 -3.95
CA ARG A 301 -12.43 -76.25 -4.64
C ARG A 301 -11.94 -76.81 -5.99
N THR A 302 -12.33 -78.02 -6.35
CA THR A 302 -11.80 -78.73 -7.52
C THR A 302 -12.67 -78.60 -8.76
N TYR A 303 -13.81 -77.96 -8.71
CA TYR A 303 -14.72 -77.71 -9.84
C TYR A 303 -14.66 -76.22 -10.28
#